data_c8a24424d5995ad75899de8b0c13bd22
#
_entry.id   c8a24424d5995ad75899de8b0c13bd22
#
_cell.length_a   1.000
_cell.length_b   1.000
_cell.length_c   1.000
_cell.angle_alpha   90.00
_cell.angle_beta   90.00
_cell.angle_gamma   90.00
#
_symmetry.space_group_name_H-M   'P 1'
#
loop_
_entity.id
_entity.type
_entity.pdbx_description
1 polymer ?
#
loop_
_entity_poly.entity_id
_entity_poly.type
_entity_poly.pdbx_seq_one_letter_code
_entity_poly.pdbx_strand_id
1 'polypeptide(L)'
;MKEIMSEESESIQSNDDNAEETEKKTVYQQRLDRRQAQTVRPIIAYALLGSMALILILVVFLLPRMVNEDEASTTNQNVDETIAEQLQLDDAVLAQKPIAQALLSELLAKIDELELSGVQIWAQPEWKKINTIQNEGDTAYLKRSYDVAAASYRTAMQLLVDLEVSIPSILQQSLSQGQEAILLENKPLAISNFETALAIDGTNQLAKTGLDRALKLDKVIAFSNQGKQLADEKEWAGSIEAFQAALAIDSNWKPALEGLTSSILSNDEEQFQMSLSEGYTLMKEQKFEEAEASFRKSLSIAPDSKEGQQAIEELEIQRRIVLTKSLKYKALIAEVNEEWDNAESYYETILSLDPNIQEVQDSLLRVRQRIKLINQMISFVAKAELLNDDKLFSQAQETLNQAEAILNKGPELIEQVSEMQQVLKIASIPLKVILMSDQKTNVVIYKKGDLGLFERQSVLLKPGVYTAKGTRIGYRDTTLRFKVDPNQSEQSFTVICRERI
;
A
#
# COMPACT_ATOMS: atom_id res chain seq x y z
N MET A 1 -33.19 9.38 41.42
CA MET A 1 -33.48 8.75 40.11
C MET A 1 -32.66 9.36 38.94
N LYS A 2 -32.12 10.58 39.05
CA LYS A 2 -31.21 11.21 38.07
C LYS A 2 -29.74 10.87 38.29
N GLU A 3 -29.31 10.55 39.49
CA GLU A 3 -27.94 10.17 39.82
C GLU A 3 -27.58 8.70 39.45
N ILE A 4 -28.56 7.81 39.45
CA ILE A 4 -28.34 6.39 39.10
C ILE A 4 -28.21 6.20 37.59
N MET A 5 -28.78 7.08 36.78
CA MET A 5 -28.65 7.01 35.30
C MET A 5 -27.35 7.63 34.77
N SER A 6 -26.60 8.40 35.57
CA SER A 6 -25.28 8.94 35.16
C SER A 6 -24.15 7.96 35.39
N GLU A 7 -24.21 7.14 36.42
CA GLU A 7 -23.17 6.10 36.68
C GLU A 7 -23.25 4.91 35.70
N GLU A 8 -24.48 4.52 35.26
CA GLU A 8 -24.63 3.46 34.26
C GLU A 8 -24.14 3.89 32.86
N SER A 9 -24.30 5.18 32.50
CA SER A 9 -23.81 5.69 31.21
C SER A 9 -22.31 5.85 31.17
N GLU A 10 -21.66 6.22 32.29
CA GLU A 10 -20.18 6.28 32.37
C GLU A 10 -19.53 4.88 32.40
N SER A 11 -20.19 3.88 33.03
CA SER A 11 -19.69 2.51 33.05
C SER A 11 -19.79 1.79 31.69
N ILE A 12 -20.83 2.10 30.91
CA ILE A 12 -21.01 1.54 29.55
C ILE A 12 -20.00 2.18 28.59
N GLN A 13 -19.78 3.50 28.70
CA GLN A 13 -18.82 4.22 27.85
C GLN A 13 -17.37 3.82 28.12
N SER A 14 -17.00 3.59 29.41
CA SER A 14 -15.65 3.13 29.76
C SER A 14 -15.37 1.67 29.36
N ASN A 15 -16.39 0.81 29.27
CA ASN A 15 -16.21 -0.55 28.78
C ASN A 15 -16.10 -0.63 27.24
N ASP A 16 -16.82 0.22 26.51
CA ASP A 16 -16.73 0.29 25.06
C ASP A 16 -15.37 0.87 24.61
N ASP A 17 -14.86 1.90 25.29
CA ASP A 17 -13.56 2.49 25.02
C ASP A 17 -12.41 1.48 25.30
N ASN A 18 -12.51 0.69 26.37
CA ASN A 18 -11.53 -0.35 26.68
C ASN A 18 -11.61 -1.55 25.70
N ALA A 19 -12.78 -1.90 25.23
CA ALA A 19 -12.95 -2.97 24.23
C ALA A 19 -12.36 -2.55 22.88
N GLU A 20 -12.62 -1.30 22.46
CA GLU A 20 -12.11 -0.74 21.21
C GLU A 20 -10.58 -0.54 21.25
N GLU A 21 -10.03 -0.13 22.39
CA GLU A 21 -8.58 -0.01 22.59
C GLU A 21 -7.87 -1.37 22.59
N THR A 22 -8.52 -2.40 23.18
CA THR A 22 -7.99 -3.77 23.18
C THR A 22 -8.02 -4.38 21.77
N GLU A 23 -9.07 -4.13 21.00
CA GLU A 23 -9.19 -4.60 19.62
C GLU A 23 -8.16 -3.91 18.72
N LYS A 24 -7.96 -2.59 18.86
CA LYS A 24 -6.92 -1.84 18.13
C LYS A 24 -5.50 -2.33 18.47
N LYS A 25 -5.23 -2.65 19.74
CA LYS A 25 -3.95 -3.22 20.17
C LYS A 25 -3.71 -4.62 19.60
N THR A 26 -4.74 -5.44 19.50
CA THR A 26 -4.65 -6.80 18.94
C THR A 26 -4.37 -6.75 17.44
N VAL A 27 -5.03 -5.87 16.70
CA VAL A 27 -4.81 -5.66 15.26
C VAL A 27 -3.40 -5.13 14.98
N TYR A 28 -2.90 -4.23 15.83
CA TYR A 28 -1.53 -3.70 15.72
C TYR A 28 -0.47 -4.78 15.93
N GLN A 29 -0.63 -5.62 16.95
CA GLN A 29 0.29 -6.75 17.22
C GLN A 29 0.28 -7.77 16.09
N GLN A 30 -0.89 -8.10 15.52
CA GLN A 30 -0.97 -8.98 14.36
C GLN A 30 -0.26 -8.41 13.12
N ARG A 31 -0.19 -7.08 12.96
CA ARG A 31 0.54 -6.44 11.85
C ARG A 31 2.05 -6.47 12.05
N LEU A 32 2.52 -6.25 13.28
CA LEU A 32 3.94 -6.37 13.62
C LEU A 32 4.44 -7.81 13.44
N ASP A 33 3.68 -8.78 13.91
CA ASP A 33 3.99 -10.20 13.77
C ASP A 33 4.02 -10.63 12.28
N ARG A 34 3.13 -10.08 11.44
CA ARG A 34 3.16 -10.36 9.99
C ARG A 34 4.37 -9.74 9.29
N ARG A 35 4.78 -8.52 9.67
CA ARG A 35 6.00 -7.89 9.12
C ARG A 35 7.26 -8.63 9.54
N GLN A 36 7.35 -9.07 10.79
CA GLN A 36 8.47 -9.89 11.28
C GLN A 36 8.42 -11.33 10.72
N ALA A 37 7.23 -11.92 10.61
CA ALA A 37 7.08 -13.27 10.11
C ALA A 37 7.39 -13.41 8.60
N GLN A 38 7.21 -12.34 7.80
CA GLN A 38 7.56 -12.37 6.37
C GLN A 38 9.07 -12.32 6.13
N THR A 39 9.84 -11.68 7.04
CA THR A 39 11.31 -11.58 6.90
C THR A 39 12.07 -12.73 7.57
N VAL A 40 11.51 -13.35 8.61
CA VAL A 40 12.22 -14.33 9.45
C VAL A 40 11.81 -15.79 9.17
N ARG A 41 10.59 -16.04 8.73
CA ARG A 41 10.10 -17.41 8.47
C ARG A 41 10.95 -18.23 7.49
N PRO A 42 11.42 -17.72 6.35
CA PRO A 42 12.27 -18.51 5.48
C PRO A 42 13.64 -18.80 6.10
N ILE A 43 14.22 -17.85 6.85
CA ILE A 43 15.55 -18.02 7.45
C ILE A 43 15.51 -19.05 8.57
N ILE A 44 14.47 -19.06 9.40
CA ILE A 44 14.32 -20.04 10.49
C ILE A 44 14.03 -21.46 9.91
N ALA A 45 13.24 -21.55 8.86
CA ALA A 45 12.96 -22.85 8.21
C ALA A 45 14.22 -23.43 7.56
N TYR A 46 15.04 -22.62 6.91
CA TYR A 46 16.32 -23.05 6.34
C TYR A 46 17.39 -23.33 7.41
N ALA A 47 17.41 -22.59 8.51
CA ALA A 47 18.30 -22.85 9.65
C ALA A 47 17.95 -24.17 10.34
N LEU A 48 16.67 -24.47 10.55
CA LEU A 48 16.20 -25.75 11.12
C LEU A 48 16.49 -26.92 10.17
N LEU A 49 16.27 -26.78 8.87
CA LEU A 49 16.62 -27.81 7.88
C LEU A 49 18.14 -28.01 7.78
N GLY A 50 18.92 -26.93 7.83
CA GLY A 50 20.38 -26.99 7.84
C GLY A 50 20.93 -27.64 9.09
N SER A 51 20.40 -27.35 10.28
CA SER A 51 20.80 -27.97 11.54
C SER A 51 20.45 -29.45 11.60
N MET A 52 19.28 -29.85 11.07
CA MET A 52 18.88 -31.26 10.99
C MET A 52 19.76 -32.07 10.01
N ALA A 53 20.14 -31.47 8.88
CA ALA A 53 21.09 -32.07 7.93
C ALA A 53 22.49 -32.22 8.54
N LEU A 54 22.94 -31.24 9.31
CA LEU A 54 24.25 -31.25 9.98
C LEU A 54 24.29 -32.29 11.12
N ILE A 55 23.22 -32.43 11.90
CA ILE A 55 23.07 -33.49 12.91
C ILE A 55 23.06 -34.87 12.23
N LEU A 56 22.41 -35.03 11.10
CA LEU A 56 22.33 -36.29 10.39
C LEU A 56 23.69 -36.70 9.79
N ILE A 57 24.47 -35.72 9.28
CA ILE A 57 25.87 -35.93 8.81
C ILE A 57 26.76 -36.30 10.01
N LEU A 58 26.60 -35.64 11.17
CA LEU A 58 27.37 -35.89 12.36
C LEU A 58 27.06 -37.29 12.94
N VAL A 59 25.81 -37.69 12.94
CA VAL A 59 25.39 -39.04 13.35
C VAL A 59 25.92 -40.13 12.40
N VAL A 60 25.90 -39.88 11.09
CA VAL A 60 26.34 -40.89 10.10
C VAL A 60 27.87 -41.00 10.06
N PHE A 61 28.61 -39.93 10.30
CA PHE A 61 30.09 -39.89 10.21
C PHE A 61 30.81 -40.19 11.54
N LEU A 62 30.23 -39.80 12.68
CA LEU A 62 30.86 -39.95 14.00
C LEU A 62 30.49 -41.22 14.75
N LEU A 63 29.25 -41.72 14.60
CA LEU A 63 28.84 -42.98 15.26
C LEU A 63 29.63 -44.21 14.80
N PRO A 64 29.99 -44.41 13.52
CA PRO A 64 30.81 -45.54 13.14
C PRO A 64 32.25 -45.47 13.68
N ARG A 65 32.75 -44.23 13.99
CA ARG A 65 34.10 -44.05 14.51
C ARG A 65 34.22 -44.25 16.02
N MET A 66 33.12 -44.08 16.75
CA MET A 66 33.12 -44.27 18.22
C MET A 66 32.81 -45.71 18.63
N VAL A 67 32.35 -46.56 17.70
CA VAL A 67 32.00 -47.97 18.00
C VAL A 67 33.19 -48.94 17.76
N ASN A 68 34.28 -48.49 17.11
CA ASN A 68 35.39 -49.35 16.74
C ASN A 68 36.70 -49.14 17.54
N GLU A 69 36.70 -48.45 18.68
CA GLU A 69 37.89 -48.39 19.56
C GLU A 69 37.56 -48.74 20.99
N ASP A 70 37.19 -49.95 21.19
CA ASP A 70 37.43 -50.68 22.43
C ASP A 70 38.23 -51.92 22.07
N GLU A 71 39.56 -51.82 22.18
CA GLU A 71 40.47 -52.83 22.68
C GLU A 71 41.93 -52.40 22.61
N ALA A 72 42.59 -52.58 23.69
CA ALA A 72 44.03 -52.74 23.87
C ALA A 72 44.82 -51.56 24.45
N SER A 73 44.94 -51.60 25.74
CA SER A 73 46.19 -51.95 26.43
C SER A 73 47.15 -50.85 26.76
N THR A 74 47.15 -50.54 28.05
CA THR A 74 48.32 -50.57 28.99
C THR A 74 49.62 -49.91 28.57
N THR A 75 50.10 -48.94 29.29
CA THR A 75 51.19 -49.08 30.22
C THR A 75 51.99 -47.79 30.39
N ASN A 76 52.03 -47.31 31.59
CA ASN A 76 53.12 -46.58 32.31
C ASN A 76 54.36 -46.12 31.59
N GLN A 77 54.72 -44.89 31.87
CA GLN A 77 56.06 -44.39 32.25
C GLN A 77 56.15 -42.90 31.85
N ASN A 78 56.67 -41.91 32.56
CA ASN A 78 57.44 -41.84 33.76
C ASN A 78 57.35 -40.40 34.29
N VAL A 79 57.10 -40.34 35.56
CA VAL A 79 57.54 -39.21 36.40
C VAL A 79 59.00 -39.48 36.66
N ASP A 80 59.92 -38.73 36.06
CA ASP A 80 61.27 -38.48 36.60
C ASP A 80 62.15 -37.77 35.58
N GLU A 81 62.10 -36.46 35.49
CA GLU A 81 63.16 -35.69 34.88
C GLU A 81 63.20 -34.23 35.32
N THR A 82 62.58 -33.89 36.47
CA THR A 82 62.53 -32.47 36.88
C THR A 82 63.40 -32.21 38.16
N ILE A 83 64.17 -33.16 38.63
CA ILE A 83 64.96 -33.00 39.94
C ILE A 83 66.47 -32.89 39.66
N ALA A 84 66.99 -32.98 38.46
CA ALA A 84 68.46 -33.03 38.26
C ALA A 84 69.14 -31.67 38.07
N GLU A 85 68.43 -30.56 37.86
CA GLU A 85 69.01 -29.26 37.50
C GLU A 85 69.28 -28.30 38.67
N GLN A 86 68.89 -28.65 39.90
CA GLN A 86 69.04 -27.74 41.07
C GLN A 86 70.32 -27.87 41.88
N LEU A 87 71.24 -28.75 41.50
CA LEU A 87 72.43 -29.08 42.34
C LEU A 87 73.77 -28.55 41.77
N GLN A 88 73.82 -27.69 40.78
CA GLN A 88 75.07 -27.15 40.26
C GLN A 88 75.37 -25.68 40.57
N LEU A 89 74.64 -25.07 41.52
CA LEU A 89 74.76 -23.64 41.77
C LEU A 89 75.71 -23.22 42.89
N ASP A 90 76.25 -24.16 43.69
CA ASP A 90 77.03 -23.80 44.90
C ASP A 90 78.53 -23.49 44.64
N ASP A 91 79.13 -23.88 43.51
CA ASP A 91 80.54 -23.67 43.22
C ASP A 91 80.88 -22.37 42.41
N ALA A 92 79.89 -21.61 42.10
CA ALA A 92 80.06 -20.43 41.24
C ALA A 92 79.89 -19.07 41.99
N VAL A 93 79.73 -19.03 43.28
CA VAL A 93 79.44 -17.80 44.01
C VAL A 93 80.45 -16.67 43.82
N LEU A 94 81.71 -16.93 43.64
CA LEU A 94 82.71 -15.90 43.31
C LEU A 94 82.77 -15.46 41.84
N ALA A 95 82.30 -16.28 40.92
CA ALA A 95 82.17 -15.96 39.54
C ALA A 95 80.80 -15.32 39.20
N GLN A 96 79.88 -15.21 40.12
CA GLN A 96 78.49 -14.77 39.97
C GLN A 96 78.33 -13.25 39.82
N LYS A 97 79.29 -12.41 40.27
CA LYS A 97 79.18 -10.95 40.22
C LYS A 97 78.94 -10.42 38.77
N PRO A 98 79.74 -10.79 37.75
CA PRO A 98 79.46 -10.33 36.40
C PRO A 98 78.15 -10.86 35.88
N ILE A 99 77.68 -12.05 36.25
CA ILE A 99 76.37 -12.61 35.88
C ILE A 99 75.25 -11.79 36.50
N ALA A 100 75.35 -11.46 37.83
CA ALA A 100 74.40 -10.63 38.50
C ALA A 100 74.30 -9.22 37.87
N GLN A 101 75.45 -8.64 37.48
CA GLN A 101 75.46 -7.33 36.78
C GLN A 101 74.82 -7.36 35.41
N ALA A 102 75.12 -8.39 34.63
CA ALA A 102 74.49 -8.56 33.31
C ALA A 102 72.97 -8.71 33.44
N LEU A 103 72.50 -9.55 34.37
CA LEU A 103 71.10 -9.76 34.66
C LEU A 103 70.40 -8.47 35.11
N LEU A 104 71.05 -7.70 35.99
CA LEU A 104 70.51 -6.42 36.44
C LEU A 104 70.37 -5.43 35.28
N SER A 105 71.41 -5.33 34.39
CA SER A 105 71.40 -4.46 33.29
C SER A 105 70.25 -4.80 32.30
N GLU A 106 70.05 -6.09 32.06
CA GLU A 106 68.96 -6.60 31.22
C GLU A 106 67.58 -6.36 31.86
N LEU A 107 67.46 -6.60 33.17
CA LEU A 107 66.24 -6.34 33.95
C LEU A 107 65.84 -4.87 33.91
N LEU A 108 66.81 -3.93 34.13
CA LEU A 108 66.54 -2.50 34.08
C LEU A 108 66.07 -2.04 32.68
N ALA A 109 66.73 -2.53 31.64
CA ALA A 109 66.29 -2.20 30.28
C ALA A 109 64.87 -2.67 30.01
N LYS A 110 64.50 -3.84 30.48
CA LYS A 110 63.14 -4.39 30.35
C LYS A 110 62.13 -3.64 31.20
N ILE A 111 62.50 -3.21 32.38
CA ILE A 111 61.70 -2.34 33.26
C ILE A 111 61.38 -1.03 32.56
N ASP A 112 62.44 -0.35 32.01
CA ASP A 112 62.26 0.92 31.30
C ASP A 112 61.31 0.77 30.11
N GLU A 113 61.40 -0.33 29.36
CA GLU A 113 60.51 -0.62 28.24
C GLU A 113 59.03 -0.76 28.71
N LEU A 114 58.76 -1.50 29.78
CA LEU A 114 57.40 -1.68 30.30
C LEU A 114 56.88 -0.44 31.01
N GLU A 115 57.72 0.38 31.62
CA GLU A 115 57.30 1.68 32.18
C GLU A 115 56.75 2.62 31.13
N LEU A 116 57.40 2.65 29.94
CA LEU A 116 56.88 3.41 28.77
C LEU A 116 55.52 2.94 28.29
N SER A 117 55.17 1.68 28.50
CA SER A 117 53.84 1.13 28.22
C SER A 117 52.80 1.37 29.35
N GLY A 118 53.11 2.15 30.34
CA GLY A 118 52.20 2.48 31.45
C GLY A 118 51.86 1.28 32.35
N VAL A 119 52.81 0.34 32.55
CA VAL A 119 52.61 -0.90 33.32
C VAL A 119 52.05 -0.65 34.74
N GLN A 120 52.36 0.49 35.32
CA GLN A 120 51.85 0.91 36.63
C GLN A 120 50.33 1.12 36.67
N ILE A 121 49.69 1.34 35.51
CA ILE A 121 48.25 1.52 35.35
C ILE A 121 47.57 0.16 35.19
N TRP A 122 48.08 -0.71 34.32
CA TRP A 122 47.39 -1.93 33.90
C TRP A 122 47.82 -3.20 34.66
N ALA A 123 48.99 -3.18 35.40
CA ALA A 123 49.48 -4.32 36.14
C ALA A 123 50.10 -3.92 37.50
N GLN A 124 49.47 -3.00 38.22
CA GLN A 124 49.96 -2.48 39.48
C GLN A 124 50.36 -3.54 40.53
N PRO A 125 49.58 -4.61 40.77
CA PRO A 125 49.98 -5.65 41.74
C PRO A 125 51.24 -6.42 41.31
N GLU A 126 51.29 -6.83 40.06
CA GLU A 126 52.41 -7.58 39.46
C GLU A 126 53.65 -6.70 39.41
N TRP A 127 53.51 -5.46 39.00
CA TRP A 127 54.57 -4.47 38.95
C TRP A 127 55.19 -4.22 40.36
N LYS A 128 54.32 -4.06 41.34
CA LYS A 128 54.79 -3.91 42.74
C LYS A 128 55.56 -5.13 43.18
N LYS A 129 55.12 -6.35 42.84
CA LYS A 129 55.81 -7.59 43.18
C LYS A 129 57.20 -7.66 42.52
N ILE A 130 57.30 -7.30 41.22
CA ILE A 130 58.57 -7.28 40.50
C ILE A 130 59.55 -6.31 41.17
N ASN A 131 59.10 -5.08 41.41
CA ASN A 131 59.95 -4.09 42.08
C ASN A 131 60.40 -4.53 43.49
N THR A 132 59.59 -5.28 44.24
CA THR A 132 59.97 -5.84 45.55
C THR A 132 61.05 -6.86 45.35
N ILE A 133 60.97 -7.80 44.43
CA ILE A 133 61.95 -8.84 44.15
C ILE A 133 63.26 -8.23 43.61
N GLN A 134 63.19 -7.19 42.78
CA GLN A 134 64.35 -6.43 42.34
C GLN A 134 65.09 -5.82 43.51
N ASN A 135 64.37 -5.14 44.46
CA ASN A 135 64.98 -4.54 45.64
C ASN A 135 65.61 -5.59 46.60
N GLU A 136 65.00 -6.79 46.70
CA GLU A 136 65.62 -7.91 47.38
C GLU A 136 66.92 -8.33 46.72
N GLY A 137 66.98 -8.40 45.41
CA GLY A 137 68.16 -8.66 44.61
C GLY A 137 69.24 -7.59 44.82
N ASP A 138 68.88 -6.30 44.81
CA ASP A 138 69.76 -5.18 45.05
C ASP A 138 70.36 -5.24 46.50
N THR A 139 69.54 -5.59 47.45
CA THR A 139 69.97 -5.79 48.84
C THR A 139 70.96 -6.96 48.97
N ALA A 140 70.73 -8.07 48.30
CA ALA A 140 71.63 -9.21 48.26
C ALA A 140 72.94 -8.86 47.56
N TYR A 141 72.86 -8.12 46.42
CA TYR A 141 74.04 -7.65 45.71
C TYR A 141 74.93 -6.78 46.56
N LEU A 142 74.34 -5.83 47.34
CA LEU A 142 75.09 -4.98 48.25
C LEU A 142 75.73 -5.79 49.37
N LYS A 143 75.15 -6.91 49.84
CA LYS A 143 75.67 -7.86 50.79
C LYS A 143 76.69 -8.82 50.21
N ARG A 144 77.07 -8.72 48.96
CA ARG A 144 77.96 -9.61 48.18
C ARG A 144 77.45 -11.04 47.99
N SER A 145 76.18 -11.28 48.20
CA SER A 145 75.51 -12.56 47.96
C SER A 145 75.06 -12.57 46.50
N TYR A 146 76.00 -12.67 45.56
CA TYR A 146 75.73 -12.48 44.10
C TYR A 146 74.90 -13.60 43.49
N ASP A 147 74.98 -14.80 44.00
CA ASP A 147 74.11 -15.92 43.68
C ASP A 147 72.69 -15.64 44.03
N VAL A 148 72.36 -15.13 45.19
CA VAL A 148 71.04 -14.74 45.64
C VAL A 148 70.55 -13.54 44.83
N ALA A 149 71.43 -12.54 44.56
CA ALA A 149 71.08 -11.40 43.68
C ALA A 149 70.75 -11.85 42.31
N ALA A 150 71.53 -12.71 41.66
CA ALA A 150 71.29 -13.27 40.37
C ALA A 150 70.01 -14.10 40.31
N ALA A 151 69.70 -14.85 41.36
CA ALA A 151 68.39 -15.58 41.46
C ALA A 151 67.21 -14.64 41.55
N SER A 152 67.25 -13.57 42.37
CA SER A 152 66.20 -12.56 42.48
C SER A 152 66.00 -11.83 41.11
N TYR A 153 67.06 -11.38 40.47
CA TYR A 153 66.96 -10.72 39.17
C TYR A 153 66.40 -11.64 38.09
N ARG A 154 66.75 -12.94 38.09
CA ARG A 154 66.12 -13.91 37.17
C ARG A 154 64.64 -14.08 37.50
N THR A 155 64.27 -14.13 38.76
CA THR A 155 62.85 -14.24 39.12
C THR A 155 62.07 -12.99 38.69
N ALA A 156 62.65 -11.81 38.95
CA ALA A 156 62.02 -10.55 38.45
C ALA A 156 61.93 -10.52 36.93
N MET A 157 62.97 -10.94 36.20
CA MET A 157 62.96 -11.04 34.74
C MET A 157 61.90 -12.01 34.22
N GLN A 158 61.76 -13.19 34.86
CA GLN A 158 60.72 -14.15 34.47
C GLN A 158 59.32 -13.56 34.67
N LEU A 159 59.08 -12.87 35.77
CA LEU A 159 57.79 -12.18 35.99
C LEU A 159 57.56 -11.07 35.01
N LEU A 160 58.59 -10.33 34.56
CA LEU A 160 58.46 -9.35 33.47
C LEU A 160 58.12 -10.00 32.14
N VAL A 161 58.76 -11.12 31.79
CA VAL A 161 58.43 -11.88 30.59
C VAL A 161 57.00 -12.42 30.67
N ASP A 162 56.56 -12.98 31.78
CA ASP A 162 55.21 -13.47 31.97
C ASP A 162 54.18 -12.32 31.83
N LEU A 163 54.54 -11.14 32.39
CA LEU A 163 53.74 -9.94 32.28
C LEU A 163 53.64 -9.44 30.83
N GLU A 164 54.76 -9.42 30.11
CA GLU A 164 54.79 -9.04 28.71
C GLU A 164 53.95 -9.98 27.83
N VAL A 165 54.01 -11.28 28.08
CA VAL A 165 53.15 -12.28 27.37
C VAL A 165 51.66 -12.04 27.68
N SER A 166 51.33 -11.48 28.85
CA SER A 166 49.93 -11.19 29.22
C SER A 166 49.35 -9.91 28.57
N ILE A 167 50.19 -9.02 28.04
CA ILE A 167 49.77 -7.72 27.45
C ILE A 167 48.65 -7.85 26.47
N PRO A 168 48.68 -8.73 25.43
CA PRO A 168 47.57 -8.85 24.46
C PRO A 168 46.25 -9.27 25.13
N SER A 169 46.32 -10.14 26.12
CA SER A 169 45.14 -10.59 26.87
C SER A 169 44.53 -9.47 27.71
N ILE A 170 45.37 -8.71 28.42
CA ILE A 170 44.96 -7.58 29.28
C ILE A 170 44.34 -6.47 28.38
N LEU A 171 44.95 -6.16 27.25
CA LEU A 171 44.40 -5.20 26.27
C LEU A 171 43.03 -5.63 25.80
N GLN A 172 42.91 -6.88 25.36
CA GLN A 172 41.61 -7.41 24.88
C GLN A 172 40.55 -7.40 25.96
N GLN A 173 40.91 -7.78 27.18
CA GLN A 173 40.03 -7.77 28.35
C GLN A 173 39.57 -6.34 28.69
N SER A 174 40.49 -5.38 28.72
CA SER A 174 40.15 -3.98 28.99
C SER A 174 39.23 -3.38 27.92
N LEU A 175 39.46 -3.66 26.63
CA LEU A 175 38.56 -3.25 25.55
C LEU A 175 37.18 -3.86 25.70
N SER A 176 37.09 -5.15 26.02
CA SER A 176 35.80 -5.85 26.18
C SER A 176 35.05 -5.33 27.41
N GLN A 177 35.73 -5.19 28.57
CA GLN A 177 35.12 -4.68 29.79
C GLN A 177 34.70 -3.21 29.65
N GLY A 178 35.48 -2.40 28.93
CA GLY A 178 35.10 -1.03 28.61
C GLY A 178 33.82 -0.94 27.77
N GLN A 179 33.69 -1.80 26.78
CA GLN A 179 32.47 -1.89 25.96
C GLN A 179 31.27 -2.39 26.81
N GLU A 180 31.45 -3.39 27.61
CA GLU A 180 30.41 -3.89 28.52
C GLU A 180 29.99 -2.82 29.54
N ALA A 181 30.91 -2.06 30.07
CA ALA A 181 30.64 -0.97 31.03
C ALA A 181 29.80 0.15 30.35
N ILE A 182 30.01 0.44 29.07
CA ILE A 182 29.12 1.35 28.30
C ILE A 182 27.70 0.79 28.27
N LEU A 183 27.55 -0.49 27.98
CA LEU A 183 26.22 -1.14 27.89
C LEU A 183 25.51 -1.19 29.24
N LEU A 184 26.28 -1.27 30.32
CA LEU A 184 25.79 -1.24 31.71
C LEU A 184 25.63 0.21 32.25
N GLU A 185 25.78 1.22 31.41
CA GLU A 185 25.69 2.65 31.74
C GLU A 185 26.70 3.06 32.86
N ASN A 186 27.77 2.29 33.05
CA ASN A 186 28.78 2.56 34.05
C ASN A 186 29.96 3.36 33.46
N LYS A 187 29.75 4.68 33.38
CA LYS A 187 30.74 5.62 32.83
C LYS A 187 32.10 5.55 33.49
N PRO A 188 32.24 5.55 34.87
CA PRO A 188 33.55 5.49 35.50
C PRO A 188 34.33 4.22 35.15
N LEU A 189 33.65 3.07 35.12
CA LEU A 189 34.25 1.80 34.75
C LEU A 189 34.65 1.75 33.27
N ALA A 190 33.81 2.29 32.39
CA ALA A 190 34.11 2.37 30.97
C ALA A 190 35.37 3.22 30.69
N ILE A 191 35.44 4.42 31.29
CA ILE A 191 36.61 5.29 31.18
C ILE A 191 37.87 4.58 31.68
N SER A 192 37.86 4.01 32.89
CA SER A 192 39.01 3.33 33.48
C SER A 192 39.53 2.19 32.58
N ASN A 193 38.66 1.38 32.02
CA ASN A 193 39.05 0.28 31.14
C ASN A 193 39.66 0.77 29.82
N PHE A 194 39.07 1.80 29.15
CA PHE A 194 39.64 2.33 27.93
C PHE A 194 40.96 3.11 28.19
N GLU A 195 41.08 3.80 29.31
CA GLU A 195 42.36 4.41 29.74
C GLU A 195 43.45 3.36 29.97
N THR A 196 43.09 2.23 30.59
CA THR A 196 43.98 1.07 30.72
C THR A 196 44.41 0.54 29.34
N ALA A 197 43.48 0.35 28.42
CA ALA A 197 43.81 -0.09 27.09
C ALA A 197 44.71 0.91 26.32
N LEU A 198 44.49 2.21 26.52
CA LEU A 198 45.32 3.27 25.93
C LEU A 198 46.72 3.39 26.60
N ALA A 199 46.84 3.05 27.88
CA ALA A 199 48.13 2.98 28.54
C ALA A 199 48.98 1.86 27.92
N ILE A 200 48.37 0.72 27.57
CA ILE A 200 49.05 -0.39 26.91
C ILE A 200 49.41 -0.04 25.45
N ASP A 201 48.45 0.46 24.71
CA ASP A 201 48.58 0.84 23.30
C ASP A 201 47.92 2.19 23.03
N GLY A 202 48.71 3.26 23.13
CA GLY A 202 48.25 4.65 22.93
C GLY A 202 47.78 4.93 21.51
N THR A 203 47.99 4.01 20.55
CA THR A 203 47.55 4.14 19.16
C THR A 203 46.23 3.43 18.88
N ASN A 204 45.75 2.62 19.82
CA ASN A 204 44.58 1.78 19.65
C ASN A 204 43.29 2.57 19.35
N GLN A 205 42.77 2.40 18.15
CA GLN A 205 41.60 3.15 17.68
C GLN A 205 40.31 2.72 18.41
N LEU A 206 40.18 1.45 18.78
CA LEU A 206 39.00 0.97 19.52
C LEU A 206 38.97 1.58 20.92
N ALA A 207 40.10 1.67 21.58
CA ALA A 207 40.21 2.31 22.88
C ALA A 207 39.92 3.82 22.83
N LYS A 208 40.45 4.53 21.82
CA LYS A 208 40.16 5.98 21.61
C LYS A 208 38.68 6.22 21.38
N THR A 209 38.06 5.46 20.44
CA THR A 209 36.64 5.57 20.18
C THR A 209 35.80 5.19 21.39
N GLY A 210 36.17 4.14 22.09
CA GLY A 210 35.51 3.70 23.34
C GLY A 210 35.56 4.74 24.43
N LEU A 211 36.72 5.38 24.65
CA LEU A 211 36.86 6.46 25.62
C LEU A 211 36.01 7.69 25.26
N ASP A 212 36.02 8.11 24.00
CA ASP A 212 35.17 9.21 23.54
C ASP A 212 33.68 8.94 23.80
N ARG A 213 33.21 7.72 23.50
CA ARG A 213 31.85 7.27 23.80
C ARG A 213 31.57 7.30 25.30
N ALA A 214 32.50 6.76 26.13
CA ALA A 214 32.37 6.74 27.57
C ALA A 214 32.28 8.15 28.18
N LEU A 215 33.08 9.09 27.70
CA LEU A 215 33.05 10.49 28.17
C LEU A 215 31.69 11.18 27.90
N LYS A 216 31.03 10.82 26.82
CA LYS A 216 29.74 11.39 26.40
C LYS A 216 28.53 10.63 26.94
N LEU A 217 28.73 9.50 27.65
CA LEU A 217 27.68 8.54 28.01
C LEU A 217 26.49 9.17 28.75
N ASP A 218 26.73 10.07 29.71
CA ASP A 218 25.65 10.73 30.47
C ASP A 218 24.70 11.50 29.57
N LYS A 219 25.24 12.16 28.51
CA LYS A 219 24.42 12.92 27.58
C LYS A 219 23.57 11.99 26.71
N VAL A 220 24.17 10.90 26.27
CA VAL A 220 23.46 9.89 25.44
C VAL A 220 22.31 9.28 26.25
N ILE A 221 22.58 8.91 27.52
CA ILE A 221 21.58 8.37 28.45
C ILE A 221 20.45 9.40 28.66
N ALA A 222 20.81 10.67 28.91
CA ALA A 222 19.83 11.72 29.16
C ALA A 222 18.84 11.89 27.96
N PHE A 223 19.36 12.00 26.74
CA PHE A 223 18.50 12.09 25.54
C PHE A 223 17.72 10.79 25.30
N SER A 224 18.32 9.63 25.54
CA SER A 224 17.63 8.35 25.40
C SER A 224 16.46 8.22 26.38
N ASN A 225 16.66 8.64 27.64
CA ASN A 225 15.61 8.64 28.66
C ASN A 225 14.51 9.68 28.35
N GLN A 226 14.90 10.84 27.84
CA GLN A 226 13.92 11.83 27.35
C GLN A 226 13.08 11.26 26.21
N GLY A 227 13.72 10.60 25.25
CA GLY A 227 13.00 9.95 24.14
C GLY A 227 12.01 8.88 24.64
N LYS A 228 12.42 8.08 25.62
CA LYS A 228 11.56 7.08 26.23
C LYS A 228 10.37 7.71 26.96
N GLN A 229 10.61 8.76 27.75
CA GLN A 229 9.53 9.46 28.44
C GLN A 229 8.50 10.01 27.46
N LEU A 230 8.96 10.71 26.40
CA LEU A 230 8.06 11.25 25.37
C LEU A 230 7.30 10.15 24.62
N ALA A 231 7.92 8.99 24.40
CA ALA A 231 7.25 7.82 23.84
C ALA A 231 6.14 7.29 24.77
N ASP A 232 6.38 7.22 26.06
CA ASP A 232 5.39 6.82 27.06
C ASP A 232 4.20 7.81 27.11
N GLU A 233 4.45 9.10 26.82
CA GLU A 233 3.46 10.17 26.70
C GLU A 233 2.80 10.22 25.30
N LYS A 234 3.18 9.35 24.37
CA LYS A 234 2.75 9.30 22.97
C LYS A 234 3.12 10.55 22.15
N GLU A 235 4.08 11.32 22.62
CA GLU A 235 4.63 12.48 21.92
C GLU A 235 5.70 12.00 20.92
N TRP A 236 5.24 11.30 19.87
CA TRP A 236 6.14 10.55 18.96
C TRP A 236 7.17 11.43 18.25
N ALA A 237 6.79 12.62 17.81
CA ALA A 237 7.71 13.55 17.15
C ALA A 237 8.86 13.96 18.07
N GLY A 238 8.55 14.34 19.32
CA GLY A 238 9.54 14.69 20.33
C GLY A 238 10.41 13.49 20.73
N SER A 239 9.80 12.31 20.83
CA SER A 239 10.51 11.06 21.11
C SER A 239 11.53 10.72 20.02
N ILE A 240 11.13 10.81 18.75
CA ILE A 240 12.01 10.58 17.60
C ILE A 240 13.17 11.57 17.62
N GLU A 241 12.91 12.86 17.84
CA GLU A 241 13.94 13.89 17.91
C GLU A 241 14.93 13.64 19.04
N ALA A 242 14.46 13.26 20.24
CA ALA A 242 15.31 12.95 21.39
C ALA A 242 16.20 11.73 21.13
N PHE A 243 15.66 10.64 20.56
CA PHE A 243 16.48 9.48 20.20
C PHE A 243 17.48 9.80 19.09
N GLN A 244 17.13 10.61 18.11
CA GLN A 244 18.06 11.08 17.09
C GLN A 244 19.19 11.92 17.70
N ALA A 245 18.89 12.77 18.69
CA ALA A 245 19.90 13.54 19.42
C ALA A 245 20.86 12.63 20.19
N ALA A 246 20.36 11.55 20.81
CA ALA A 246 21.22 10.53 21.43
C ALA A 246 22.12 9.85 20.40
N LEU A 247 21.58 9.46 19.24
CA LEU A 247 22.33 8.79 18.15
C LEU A 247 23.31 9.71 17.43
N ALA A 248 23.08 11.00 17.42
CA ALA A 248 24.04 11.99 16.91
C ALA A 248 25.30 12.06 17.78
N ILE A 249 25.19 11.69 19.07
CA ILE A 249 26.32 11.62 20.00
C ILE A 249 27.00 10.24 19.92
N ASP A 250 26.21 9.17 19.94
CA ASP A 250 26.68 7.77 19.82
C ASP A 250 25.75 6.98 18.91
N SER A 251 26.13 6.86 17.64
CA SER A 251 25.35 6.16 16.60
C SER A 251 25.13 4.66 16.87
N ASN A 252 25.87 4.09 17.81
CA ASN A 252 25.80 2.66 18.20
C ASN A 252 25.04 2.46 19.52
N TRP A 253 24.38 3.48 20.06
CA TRP A 253 23.64 3.38 21.31
C TRP A 253 22.34 2.58 21.11
N LYS A 254 22.37 1.31 21.48
CA LYS A 254 21.24 0.38 21.25
C LYS A 254 19.90 0.85 21.80
N PRO A 255 19.79 1.37 23.05
CA PRO A 255 18.50 1.83 23.57
C PRO A 255 17.86 2.93 22.73
N ALA A 256 18.68 3.85 22.16
CA ALA A 256 18.15 4.89 21.28
C ALA A 256 17.80 4.36 19.88
N LEU A 257 18.55 3.39 19.34
CA LEU A 257 18.21 2.73 18.07
C LEU A 257 16.87 2.00 18.15
N GLU A 258 16.68 1.23 19.21
CA GLU A 258 15.45 0.49 19.47
C GLU A 258 14.28 1.45 19.73
N GLY A 259 14.51 2.46 20.59
CA GLY A 259 13.53 3.49 20.90
C GLY A 259 13.11 4.31 19.68
N LEU A 260 14.06 4.74 18.86
CA LEU A 260 13.79 5.47 17.62
C LEU A 260 12.93 4.63 16.66
N THR A 261 13.32 3.37 16.46
CA THR A 261 12.58 2.46 15.59
C THR A 261 11.14 2.26 16.08
N SER A 262 10.98 2.03 17.39
CA SER A 262 9.66 1.86 18.02
C SER A 262 8.81 3.13 17.88
N SER A 263 9.40 4.31 18.15
CA SER A 263 8.68 5.58 18.07
C SER A 263 8.25 5.93 16.63
N ILE A 264 9.09 5.64 15.63
CA ILE A 264 8.73 5.82 14.23
C ILE A 264 7.55 4.89 13.86
N LEU A 265 7.62 3.62 14.23
CA LEU A 265 6.55 2.66 13.94
C LEU A 265 5.23 3.06 14.60
N SER A 266 5.29 3.54 15.85
CA SER A 266 4.11 3.99 16.58
C SER A 266 3.52 5.27 16.00
N ASN A 267 4.36 6.22 15.59
CA ASN A 267 3.94 7.43 14.91
C ASN A 267 3.27 7.10 13.56
N ASP A 268 3.86 6.22 12.78
CA ASP A 268 3.33 5.81 11.49
C ASP A 268 1.98 5.11 11.64
N GLU A 269 1.84 4.25 12.67
CA GLU A 269 0.56 3.60 12.96
C GLU A 269 -0.51 4.62 13.35
N GLU A 270 -0.19 5.58 14.25
CA GLU A 270 -1.15 6.63 14.63
C GLU A 270 -1.57 7.48 13.43
N GLN A 271 -0.61 7.92 12.60
CA GLN A 271 -0.90 8.69 11.39
C GLN A 271 -1.73 7.90 10.39
N PHE A 272 -1.47 6.59 10.28
CA PHE A 272 -2.26 5.69 9.46
C PHE A 272 -3.72 5.63 9.93
N GLN A 273 -3.94 5.38 11.22
CA GLN A 273 -5.29 5.29 11.80
C GLN A 273 -6.05 6.63 11.71
N MET A 274 -5.36 7.73 11.99
CA MET A 274 -5.95 9.07 11.85
C MET A 274 -6.40 9.33 10.41
N SER A 275 -5.56 9.01 9.42
CA SER A 275 -5.88 9.23 8.02
C SER A 275 -7.04 8.33 7.55
N LEU A 276 -7.11 7.09 8.01
CA LEU A 276 -8.26 6.21 7.76
C LEU A 276 -9.55 6.75 8.36
N SER A 277 -9.51 7.13 9.64
CA SER A 277 -10.68 7.66 10.35
C SER A 277 -11.20 8.94 9.71
N GLU A 278 -10.31 9.84 9.31
CA GLU A 278 -10.65 11.05 8.57
C GLU A 278 -11.30 10.70 7.22
N GLY A 279 -10.72 9.77 6.47
CA GLY A 279 -11.25 9.32 5.19
C GLY A 279 -12.68 8.76 5.33
N TYR A 280 -12.95 7.92 6.32
CA TYR A 280 -14.30 7.40 6.58
C TYR A 280 -15.30 8.50 6.99
N THR A 281 -14.84 9.48 7.75
CA THR A 281 -15.66 10.63 8.13
C THR A 281 -16.07 11.44 6.91
N LEU A 282 -15.11 11.77 6.05
CA LEU A 282 -15.32 12.51 4.81
C LEU A 282 -16.19 11.72 3.82
N MET A 283 -16.01 10.40 3.73
CA MET A 283 -16.83 9.53 2.90
C MET A 283 -18.30 9.55 3.36
N LYS A 284 -18.55 9.52 4.67
CA LYS A 284 -19.90 9.65 5.25
C LYS A 284 -20.54 11.00 4.91
N GLU A 285 -19.76 12.05 4.85
CA GLU A 285 -20.18 13.39 4.43
C GLU A 285 -20.33 13.53 2.90
N GLN A 286 -20.08 12.47 2.14
CA GLN A 286 -20.08 12.43 0.67
C GLN A 286 -19.02 13.33 0.02
N LYS A 287 -17.97 13.68 0.74
CA LYS A 287 -16.78 14.42 0.26
C LYS A 287 -15.77 13.42 -0.28
N PHE A 288 -16.11 12.79 -1.41
CA PHE A 288 -15.39 11.62 -1.92
C PHE A 288 -13.95 11.91 -2.36
N GLU A 289 -13.67 13.09 -2.91
CA GLU A 289 -12.31 13.48 -3.33
C GLU A 289 -11.39 13.70 -2.12
N GLU A 290 -11.91 14.32 -1.06
CA GLU A 290 -11.17 14.52 0.19
C GLU A 290 -10.98 13.20 0.94
N ALA A 291 -12.00 12.35 0.96
CA ALA A 291 -11.90 10.99 1.53
C ALA A 291 -10.85 10.15 0.81
N GLU A 292 -10.80 10.19 -0.53
CA GLU A 292 -9.78 9.51 -1.32
C GLU A 292 -8.37 10.01 -0.97
N ALA A 293 -8.19 11.31 -0.82
CA ALA A 293 -6.90 11.88 -0.43
C ALA A 293 -6.44 11.36 0.95
N SER A 294 -7.36 11.29 1.94
CA SER A 294 -7.07 10.76 3.27
C SER A 294 -6.75 9.27 3.25
N PHE A 295 -7.49 8.45 2.48
CA PHE A 295 -7.18 7.03 2.30
C PHE A 295 -5.85 6.80 1.55
N ARG A 296 -5.54 7.60 0.53
CA ARG A 296 -4.25 7.54 -0.15
C ARG A 296 -3.09 7.94 0.77
N LYS A 297 -3.32 8.90 1.67
CA LYS A 297 -2.35 9.27 2.71
C LYS A 297 -2.09 8.09 3.64
N SER A 298 -3.12 7.37 4.08
CA SER A 298 -2.93 6.15 4.90
C SER A 298 -2.12 5.08 4.15
N LEU A 299 -2.39 4.85 2.87
CA LEU A 299 -1.63 3.91 2.03
C LEU A 299 -0.20 4.38 1.74
N SER A 300 0.10 5.68 1.79
CA SER A 300 1.49 6.15 1.68
C SER A 300 2.33 5.79 2.90
N ILE A 301 1.68 5.67 4.07
CA ILE A 301 2.33 5.24 5.33
C ILE A 301 2.45 3.71 5.36
N ALA A 302 1.39 3.00 5.01
CA ALA A 302 1.34 1.54 5.01
C ALA A 302 0.85 0.99 3.65
N PRO A 303 1.72 0.93 2.61
CA PRO A 303 1.33 0.56 1.25
C PRO A 303 0.68 -0.82 1.10
N ASP A 304 1.08 -1.75 1.95
CA ASP A 304 0.58 -3.13 1.94
C ASP A 304 -0.64 -3.33 2.85
N SER A 305 -1.18 -2.26 3.43
CA SER A 305 -2.35 -2.34 4.31
C SER A 305 -3.58 -2.77 3.53
N LYS A 306 -4.17 -3.88 3.96
CA LYS A 306 -5.45 -4.35 3.43
C LYS A 306 -6.59 -3.41 3.79
N GLU A 307 -6.57 -2.83 4.98
CA GLU A 307 -7.59 -1.89 5.42
C GLU A 307 -7.60 -0.62 4.57
N GLY A 308 -6.42 -0.07 4.26
CA GLY A 308 -6.30 1.08 3.37
C GLY A 308 -6.80 0.79 1.95
N GLN A 309 -6.46 -0.41 1.41
CA GLN A 309 -6.93 -0.85 0.11
C GLN A 309 -8.46 -1.06 0.10
N GLN A 310 -9.00 -1.71 1.12
CA GLN A 310 -10.44 -1.91 1.28
C GLN A 310 -11.20 -0.59 1.44
N ALA A 311 -10.61 0.39 2.12
CA ALA A 311 -11.21 1.72 2.27
C ALA A 311 -11.36 2.42 0.91
N ILE A 312 -10.37 2.31 0.02
CA ILE A 312 -10.47 2.84 -1.35
C ILE A 312 -11.53 2.08 -2.16
N GLU A 313 -11.58 0.76 -2.06
CA GLU A 313 -12.60 -0.05 -2.75
C GLU A 313 -14.00 0.32 -2.26
N GLU A 314 -14.19 0.47 -0.96
CA GLU A 314 -15.46 0.89 -0.37
C GLU A 314 -15.86 2.29 -0.81
N LEU A 315 -14.91 3.23 -0.86
CA LEU A 315 -15.12 4.58 -1.37
C LEU A 315 -15.67 4.55 -2.80
N GLU A 316 -15.07 3.76 -3.69
CA GLU A 316 -15.51 3.64 -5.07
C GLU A 316 -16.91 3.03 -5.17
N ILE A 317 -17.23 2.08 -4.32
CA ILE A 317 -18.58 1.50 -4.22
C ILE A 317 -19.57 2.58 -3.78
N GLN A 318 -19.27 3.33 -2.72
CA GLN A 318 -20.15 4.39 -2.19
C GLN A 318 -20.33 5.53 -3.21
N ARG A 319 -19.27 5.96 -3.87
CA ARG A 319 -19.31 6.95 -4.95
C ARG A 319 -20.26 6.50 -6.08
N ARG A 320 -20.15 5.24 -6.49
CA ARG A 320 -21.00 4.64 -7.52
C ARG A 320 -22.46 4.56 -7.09
N ILE A 321 -22.74 4.17 -5.84
CA ILE A 321 -24.09 4.13 -5.29
C ILE A 321 -24.72 5.53 -5.31
N VAL A 322 -24.00 6.55 -4.82
CA VAL A 322 -24.52 7.93 -4.77
C VAL A 322 -24.75 8.48 -6.17
N LEU A 323 -23.81 8.25 -7.10
CA LEU A 323 -23.93 8.66 -8.48
C LEU A 323 -25.13 7.97 -9.16
N THR A 324 -25.26 6.66 -9.02
CA THR A 324 -26.39 5.88 -9.55
C THR A 324 -27.73 6.42 -9.04
N LYS A 325 -27.83 6.69 -7.73
CA LYS A 325 -29.03 7.26 -7.13
C LYS A 325 -29.36 8.64 -7.68
N SER A 326 -28.35 9.50 -7.85
CA SER A 326 -28.51 10.83 -8.45
C SER A 326 -28.96 10.76 -9.90
N LEU A 327 -28.33 9.91 -10.71
CA LEU A 327 -28.70 9.71 -12.11
C LEU A 327 -30.12 9.13 -12.24
N LYS A 328 -30.49 8.18 -11.39
CA LYS A 328 -31.83 7.58 -11.35
C LYS A 328 -32.89 8.64 -11.06
N TYR A 329 -32.63 9.53 -10.09
CA TYR A 329 -33.50 10.66 -9.82
C TYR A 329 -33.63 11.60 -11.02
N LYS A 330 -32.52 11.95 -11.68
CA LYS A 330 -32.53 12.79 -12.90
C LYS A 330 -33.32 12.13 -14.02
N ALA A 331 -33.16 10.82 -14.23
CA ALA A 331 -33.90 10.08 -15.25
C ALA A 331 -35.41 10.11 -14.99
N LEU A 332 -35.84 9.93 -13.74
CA LEU A 332 -37.25 10.00 -13.36
C LEU A 332 -37.84 11.42 -13.58
N ILE A 333 -37.07 12.46 -13.25
CA ILE A 333 -37.50 13.84 -13.52
C ILE A 333 -37.62 14.10 -15.02
N ALA A 334 -36.67 13.61 -15.80
CA ALA A 334 -36.72 13.72 -17.28
C ALA A 334 -37.93 12.97 -17.86
N GLU A 335 -38.29 11.78 -17.35
CA GLU A 335 -39.51 11.07 -17.77
C GLU A 335 -40.78 11.89 -17.43
N VAL A 336 -40.83 12.50 -16.23
CA VAL A 336 -41.96 13.34 -15.82
C VAL A 336 -42.12 14.57 -16.72
N ASN A 337 -41.00 15.15 -17.14
CA ASN A 337 -40.97 16.30 -18.03
C ASN A 337 -41.10 15.92 -19.51
N GLU A 338 -41.28 14.63 -19.85
CA GLU A 338 -41.27 14.08 -21.20
C GLU A 338 -39.97 14.33 -21.99
N GLU A 339 -38.85 14.58 -21.30
CA GLU A 339 -37.48 14.72 -21.82
C GLU A 339 -36.86 13.34 -22.07
N TRP A 340 -37.46 12.58 -23.02
CA TRP A 340 -37.19 11.15 -23.18
C TRP A 340 -35.73 10.85 -23.56
N ASP A 341 -35.10 11.70 -24.39
CA ASP A 341 -33.68 11.53 -24.76
C ASP A 341 -32.75 11.72 -23.59
N ASN A 342 -33.06 12.69 -22.68
CA ASN A 342 -32.31 12.88 -21.44
C ASN A 342 -32.48 11.67 -20.50
N ALA A 343 -33.73 11.15 -20.38
CA ALA A 343 -33.99 9.97 -19.57
C ALA A 343 -33.22 8.74 -20.09
N GLU A 344 -33.22 8.52 -21.43
CA GLU A 344 -32.41 7.46 -22.05
C GLU A 344 -30.94 7.59 -21.70
N SER A 345 -30.34 8.76 -21.89
CA SER A 345 -28.94 9.04 -21.61
C SER A 345 -28.57 8.78 -20.14
N TYR A 346 -29.41 9.17 -19.19
CA TYR A 346 -29.16 8.90 -17.77
C TYR A 346 -29.22 7.40 -17.46
N TYR A 347 -30.19 6.66 -18.00
CA TYR A 347 -30.28 5.21 -17.79
C TYR A 347 -29.11 4.47 -18.46
N GLU A 348 -28.68 4.86 -19.65
CA GLU A 348 -27.49 4.31 -20.30
C GLU A 348 -26.23 4.54 -19.46
N THR A 349 -26.09 5.74 -18.87
CA THR A 349 -24.98 6.07 -17.99
C THR A 349 -24.99 5.17 -16.77
N ILE A 350 -26.15 4.92 -16.14
CA ILE A 350 -26.24 3.99 -15.00
C ILE A 350 -25.82 2.57 -15.41
N LEU A 351 -26.29 2.07 -16.57
CA LEU A 351 -25.94 0.73 -17.04
C LEU A 351 -24.48 0.61 -17.50
N SER A 352 -23.83 1.70 -17.81
CA SER A 352 -22.37 1.72 -18.03
C SER A 352 -21.58 1.53 -16.73
N LEU A 353 -22.14 1.96 -15.59
CA LEU A 353 -21.55 1.78 -14.26
C LEU A 353 -21.83 0.39 -13.70
N ASP A 354 -23.05 -0.10 -13.88
CA ASP A 354 -23.47 -1.46 -13.51
C ASP A 354 -24.52 -2.00 -14.49
N PRO A 355 -24.12 -2.89 -15.39
CA PRO A 355 -25.02 -3.46 -16.39
C PRO A 355 -26.14 -4.34 -15.84
N ASN A 356 -26.04 -4.79 -14.57
CA ASN A 356 -26.92 -5.82 -14.02
C ASN A 356 -28.14 -5.25 -13.27
N ILE A 357 -28.34 -3.94 -13.27
CA ILE A 357 -29.48 -3.32 -12.59
C ILE A 357 -30.74 -3.51 -13.44
N GLN A 358 -31.47 -4.61 -13.16
CA GLN A 358 -32.66 -5.02 -13.94
C GLN A 358 -33.70 -3.90 -14.02
N GLU A 359 -33.99 -3.21 -12.94
CA GLU A 359 -34.95 -2.11 -12.89
C GLU A 359 -34.61 -0.98 -13.89
N VAL A 360 -33.32 -0.70 -14.07
CA VAL A 360 -32.84 0.32 -15.01
C VAL A 360 -32.91 -0.19 -16.45
N GLN A 361 -32.61 -1.46 -16.69
CA GLN A 361 -32.80 -2.09 -18.00
C GLN A 361 -34.27 -2.01 -18.44
N ASP A 362 -35.20 -2.35 -17.56
CA ASP A 362 -36.63 -2.29 -17.81
C ASP A 362 -37.10 -0.85 -18.09
N SER A 363 -36.55 0.12 -17.31
CA SER A 363 -36.86 1.54 -17.50
C SER A 363 -36.32 2.06 -18.86
N LEU A 364 -35.09 1.71 -19.20
CA LEU A 364 -34.50 2.07 -20.50
C LEU A 364 -35.29 1.50 -21.65
N LEU A 365 -35.71 0.22 -21.55
CA LEU A 365 -36.56 -0.39 -22.57
C LEU A 365 -37.89 0.38 -22.75
N ARG A 366 -38.54 0.74 -21.65
CA ARG A 366 -39.78 1.53 -21.65
C ARG A 366 -39.56 2.90 -22.30
N VAL A 367 -38.50 3.60 -21.93
CA VAL A 367 -38.14 4.92 -22.49
C VAL A 367 -37.87 4.81 -23.99
N ARG A 368 -37.10 3.83 -24.44
CA ARG A 368 -36.85 3.58 -25.87
C ARG A 368 -38.10 3.27 -26.64
N GLN A 369 -39.01 2.50 -26.08
CA GLN A 369 -40.33 2.25 -26.70
C GLN A 369 -41.12 3.55 -26.83
N ARG A 370 -41.05 4.43 -25.81
CA ARG A 370 -41.69 5.75 -25.85
C ARG A 370 -41.10 6.64 -26.94
N ILE A 371 -39.80 6.76 -27.03
CA ILE A 371 -39.10 7.51 -28.09
C ILE A 371 -39.49 7.01 -29.47
N LYS A 372 -39.49 5.69 -29.66
CA LYS A 372 -39.87 5.06 -30.92
C LYS A 372 -41.30 5.40 -31.31
N LEU A 373 -42.23 5.33 -30.36
CA LEU A 373 -43.65 5.63 -30.58
C LEU A 373 -43.84 7.10 -30.98
N ILE A 374 -43.21 8.02 -30.24
CA ILE A 374 -43.26 9.47 -30.54
C ILE A 374 -42.70 9.75 -31.93
N ASN A 375 -41.53 9.20 -32.26
CA ASN A 375 -40.89 9.39 -33.55
C ASN A 375 -41.74 8.82 -34.70
N GLN A 376 -42.45 7.72 -34.50
CA GLN A 376 -43.39 7.19 -35.45
C GLN A 376 -44.59 8.13 -35.68
N MET A 377 -45.18 8.67 -34.59
CA MET A 377 -46.27 9.65 -34.69
C MET A 377 -45.85 10.90 -35.42
N ILE A 378 -44.71 11.49 -35.06
CA ILE A 378 -44.15 12.67 -35.75
C ILE A 378 -43.94 12.38 -37.24
N SER A 379 -43.38 11.20 -37.56
CA SER A 379 -43.17 10.81 -38.97
C SER A 379 -44.47 10.68 -39.76
N PHE A 380 -45.55 10.12 -39.16
CA PHE A 380 -46.81 10.01 -39.82
C PHE A 380 -47.50 11.38 -40.01
N VAL A 381 -47.42 12.25 -39.02
CA VAL A 381 -47.92 13.63 -39.12
C VAL A 381 -47.18 14.41 -40.19
N ALA A 382 -45.85 14.36 -40.19
CA ALA A 382 -45.02 15.04 -41.21
C ALA A 382 -45.25 14.54 -42.60
N LYS A 383 -45.66 13.27 -42.79
CA LYS A 383 -45.91 12.61 -44.09
C LYS A 383 -47.41 12.33 -44.30
N ALA A 384 -48.29 13.15 -43.77
CA ALA A 384 -49.72 12.97 -43.83
C ALA A 384 -50.25 12.78 -45.28
N GLU A 385 -49.60 13.36 -46.26
CA GLU A 385 -49.92 13.22 -47.70
C GLU A 385 -49.75 11.79 -48.28
N LEU A 386 -49.02 10.90 -47.56
CA LEU A 386 -48.81 9.50 -47.91
C LEU A 386 -49.85 8.57 -47.28
N LEU A 387 -50.71 9.08 -46.40
CA LEU A 387 -51.75 8.30 -45.71
C LEU A 387 -52.93 7.89 -46.64
N ASN A 388 -52.92 8.30 -47.90
CA ASN A 388 -53.80 7.74 -48.93
C ASN A 388 -53.46 6.28 -49.28
N ASP A 389 -52.32 5.76 -48.87
CA ASP A 389 -51.98 4.33 -48.95
C ASP A 389 -52.58 3.61 -47.72
N ASP A 390 -53.42 2.60 -47.97
CA ASP A 390 -54.19 1.92 -46.95
C ASP A 390 -53.32 1.17 -45.93
N LYS A 391 -52.10 0.69 -46.30
CA LYS A 391 -51.16 0.06 -45.42
C LYS A 391 -50.52 1.07 -44.46
N LEU A 392 -50.08 2.22 -44.97
CA LEU A 392 -49.52 3.28 -44.15
C LEU A 392 -50.58 3.87 -43.20
N PHE A 393 -51.82 4.02 -43.67
CA PHE A 393 -52.94 4.46 -42.83
C PHE A 393 -53.20 3.50 -41.67
N SER A 394 -53.24 2.19 -41.95
CA SER A 394 -53.41 1.18 -40.88
C SER A 394 -52.28 1.17 -39.88
N GLN A 395 -51.03 1.35 -40.33
CA GLN A 395 -49.89 1.47 -39.43
C GLN A 395 -49.97 2.74 -38.55
N ALA A 396 -50.37 3.85 -39.14
CA ALA A 396 -50.55 5.09 -38.39
C ALA A 396 -51.69 4.98 -37.35
N GLN A 397 -52.81 4.32 -37.74
CA GLN A 397 -53.91 4.04 -36.80
C GLN A 397 -53.46 3.14 -35.62
N GLU A 398 -52.68 2.11 -35.91
CA GLU A 398 -52.12 1.22 -34.89
C GLU A 398 -51.17 1.98 -33.94
N THR A 399 -50.32 2.88 -34.49
CA THR A 399 -49.46 3.74 -33.70
C THR A 399 -50.26 4.67 -32.79
N LEU A 400 -51.36 5.27 -33.31
CA LEU A 400 -52.27 6.07 -32.49
C LEU A 400 -52.91 5.27 -31.36
N ASN A 401 -53.41 4.06 -31.67
CA ASN A 401 -54.03 3.19 -30.67
C ASN A 401 -53.04 2.83 -29.53
N GLN A 402 -51.76 2.58 -29.88
CA GLN A 402 -50.71 2.35 -28.90
C GLN A 402 -50.48 3.59 -28.02
N ALA A 403 -50.45 4.78 -28.59
CA ALA A 403 -50.31 6.03 -27.84
C ALA A 403 -51.51 6.30 -26.93
N GLU A 404 -52.73 6.03 -27.43
CA GLU A 404 -53.99 6.18 -26.69
C GLU A 404 -54.08 5.21 -25.48
N ALA A 405 -53.53 4.01 -25.62
CA ALA A 405 -53.52 3.00 -24.55
C ALA A 405 -52.62 3.37 -23.37
N ILE A 406 -51.73 4.35 -23.50
CA ILE A 406 -50.87 4.82 -22.41
C ILE A 406 -51.74 5.51 -21.34
N LEU A 407 -51.68 5.00 -20.10
CA LEU A 407 -52.53 5.49 -19.02
C LEU A 407 -52.14 6.89 -18.52
N ASN A 408 -50.85 7.13 -18.32
CA ASN A 408 -50.33 8.40 -17.79
C ASN A 408 -49.66 9.17 -18.94
N LYS A 409 -50.44 9.95 -19.64
CA LYS A 409 -49.98 10.80 -20.74
C LYS A 409 -49.52 12.15 -20.17
N GLY A 410 -48.34 12.58 -20.46
CA GLY A 410 -47.91 13.94 -20.20
C GLY A 410 -48.50 14.93 -21.22
N PRO A 411 -48.32 16.23 -21.01
CA PRO A 411 -48.89 17.27 -21.87
C PRO A 411 -48.45 17.14 -23.35
N GLU A 412 -47.18 16.83 -23.60
CA GLU A 412 -46.66 16.70 -24.94
C GLU A 412 -47.27 15.50 -25.70
N LEU A 413 -47.39 14.34 -25.03
CA LEU A 413 -48.04 13.18 -25.64
C LEU A 413 -49.53 13.44 -25.94
N ILE A 414 -50.24 14.15 -25.05
CA ILE A 414 -51.66 14.53 -25.26
C ILE A 414 -51.78 15.37 -26.55
N GLU A 415 -50.90 16.35 -26.70
CA GLU A 415 -50.86 17.20 -27.91
C GLU A 415 -50.57 16.38 -29.18
N GLN A 416 -49.54 15.55 -29.15
CA GLN A 416 -49.15 14.68 -30.27
C GLN A 416 -50.26 13.70 -30.66
N VAL A 417 -50.94 13.11 -29.67
CA VAL A 417 -52.11 12.24 -29.91
C VAL A 417 -53.22 13.02 -30.58
N SER A 418 -53.55 14.24 -30.08
CA SER A 418 -54.56 15.11 -30.65
C SER A 418 -54.25 15.49 -32.12
N GLU A 419 -52.98 15.87 -32.38
CA GLU A 419 -52.53 16.20 -33.75
C GLU A 419 -52.66 14.99 -34.68
N MET A 420 -52.20 13.82 -34.24
CA MET A 420 -52.30 12.58 -35.01
C MET A 420 -53.73 12.17 -35.28
N GLN A 421 -54.64 12.31 -34.28
CA GLN A 421 -56.09 12.08 -34.48
C GLN A 421 -56.67 12.98 -35.56
N GLN A 422 -56.30 14.28 -35.55
CA GLN A 422 -56.76 15.23 -36.58
C GLN A 422 -56.25 14.84 -37.96
N VAL A 423 -54.96 14.50 -38.07
CA VAL A 423 -54.36 14.08 -39.36
C VAL A 423 -55.03 12.84 -39.90
N LEU A 424 -55.25 11.81 -39.07
CA LEU A 424 -55.94 10.58 -39.52
C LEU A 424 -57.40 10.82 -39.87
N LYS A 425 -58.08 11.65 -39.13
CA LYS A 425 -59.49 12.05 -39.44
C LYS A 425 -59.55 12.69 -40.78
N ILE A 426 -58.69 13.67 -41.08
CA ILE A 426 -58.61 14.34 -42.39
C ILE A 426 -58.25 13.33 -43.48
N ALA A 427 -57.23 12.51 -43.30
CA ALA A 427 -56.79 11.52 -44.29
C ALA A 427 -57.80 10.41 -44.53
N SER A 428 -58.76 10.18 -43.63
CA SER A 428 -59.83 9.18 -43.83
C SER A 428 -60.99 9.63 -44.74
N ILE A 429 -61.21 10.94 -44.89
CA ILE A 429 -62.36 11.49 -45.57
C ILE A 429 -62.10 11.59 -47.11
N PRO A 430 -62.80 10.84 -47.89
CA PRO A 430 -62.66 10.97 -49.38
C PRO A 430 -63.20 12.30 -49.86
N LEU A 431 -62.45 12.97 -50.73
CA LEU A 431 -62.83 14.22 -51.37
C LEU A 431 -63.20 13.97 -52.84
N LYS A 432 -64.14 14.75 -53.32
CA LYS A 432 -64.57 14.71 -54.74
C LYS A 432 -63.54 15.44 -55.60
N VAL A 433 -62.86 14.69 -56.47
CA VAL A 433 -61.87 15.22 -57.42
C VAL A 433 -62.39 15.03 -58.80
N ILE A 434 -62.27 16.06 -59.66
CA ILE A 434 -62.65 16.04 -61.03
C ILE A 434 -61.42 15.77 -61.92
N LEU A 435 -61.46 14.69 -62.67
CA LEU A 435 -60.47 14.42 -63.71
C LEU A 435 -61.04 14.77 -65.08
N MET A 436 -60.19 15.42 -65.86
CA MET A 436 -60.53 15.82 -67.27
C MET A 436 -59.58 15.11 -68.21
N SER A 437 -60.16 14.70 -69.37
CA SER A 437 -59.38 14.05 -70.42
C SER A 437 -60.02 14.40 -71.82
N ASP A 438 -59.60 13.75 -72.90
CA ASP A 438 -59.99 14.05 -74.29
C ASP A 438 -60.83 12.92 -74.91
N GLN A 439 -61.43 12.04 -74.13
CA GLN A 439 -62.19 10.85 -74.60
C GLN A 439 -61.36 9.85 -75.42
N LYS A 440 -60.06 10.11 -75.65
CA LYS A 440 -59.17 9.29 -76.49
C LYS A 440 -57.98 8.75 -75.70
N THR A 441 -57.64 9.35 -74.52
CA THR A 441 -56.62 8.96 -73.61
C THR A 441 -57.19 8.05 -72.50
N ASN A 442 -56.72 6.80 -72.41
CA ASN A 442 -57.06 5.93 -71.27
C ASN A 442 -56.30 6.36 -70.06
N VAL A 443 -56.99 6.61 -68.95
CA VAL A 443 -56.39 7.14 -67.71
C VAL A 443 -56.46 6.11 -66.60
N VAL A 444 -55.31 5.79 -66.03
CA VAL A 444 -55.16 4.89 -64.87
C VAL A 444 -54.61 5.69 -63.71
N ILE A 445 -55.23 5.62 -62.55
CA ILE A 445 -54.65 6.11 -61.30
C ILE A 445 -53.95 4.93 -60.60
N TYR A 446 -52.63 5.06 -60.35
CA TYR A 446 -51.86 4.02 -59.68
C TYR A 446 -52.49 3.69 -58.32
N LYS A 447 -52.61 2.39 -58.00
CA LYS A 447 -53.20 1.84 -56.76
C LYS A 447 -54.72 2.10 -56.57
N LYS A 448 -55.39 2.80 -57.48
CA LYS A 448 -56.86 3.07 -57.40
C LYS A 448 -57.69 2.47 -58.52
N GLY A 449 -57.10 2.29 -59.70
CA GLY A 449 -57.76 1.61 -60.79
C GLY A 449 -57.72 2.32 -62.14
N ASP A 450 -58.27 1.64 -63.14
CA ASP A 450 -58.43 2.13 -64.49
C ASP A 450 -59.76 2.90 -64.62
N LEU A 451 -59.69 4.12 -65.08
CA LEU A 451 -60.82 5.02 -65.24
C LEU A 451 -61.37 5.00 -66.72
N GLY A 452 -60.57 4.42 -67.63
CA GLY A 452 -60.94 4.33 -69.01
C GLY A 452 -60.87 5.66 -69.81
N LEU A 453 -61.68 5.77 -70.86
CA LEU A 453 -61.80 6.94 -71.72
C LEU A 453 -62.96 7.83 -71.22
N PHE A 454 -62.70 9.10 -70.99
CA PHE A 454 -63.73 10.06 -70.55
C PHE A 454 -63.34 11.49 -70.93
N GLU A 455 -64.29 12.38 -70.83
CA GLU A 455 -64.09 13.82 -70.98
C GLU A 455 -63.96 14.46 -69.54
N ARG A 456 -64.90 14.11 -68.67
CA ARG A 456 -64.97 14.59 -67.29
C ARG A 456 -65.48 13.46 -66.39
N GLN A 457 -64.66 13.10 -65.37
CA GLN A 457 -65.04 12.05 -64.46
C GLN A 457 -64.77 12.49 -62.98
N SER A 458 -65.76 12.25 -62.13
CA SER A 458 -65.62 12.52 -60.69
C SER A 458 -65.20 11.25 -59.99
N VAL A 459 -64.15 11.34 -59.25
CA VAL A 459 -63.61 10.25 -58.40
C VAL A 459 -63.54 10.69 -56.96
N LEU A 460 -63.77 9.77 -56.02
CA LEU A 460 -63.57 9.99 -54.61
C LEU A 460 -62.16 9.51 -54.20
N LEU A 461 -61.31 10.45 -53.82
CA LEU A 461 -59.94 10.17 -53.43
C LEU A 461 -59.68 10.73 -52.02
N LYS A 462 -59.01 9.96 -51.19
CA LYS A 462 -58.53 10.45 -49.90
C LYS A 462 -57.47 11.55 -50.10
N PRO A 463 -57.32 12.50 -49.21
CA PRO A 463 -56.20 13.45 -49.25
C PRO A 463 -54.84 12.75 -49.41
N GLY A 464 -53.98 13.32 -50.29
CA GLY A 464 -52.65 12.72 -50.49
C GLY A 464 -52.15 12.89 -51.93
N VAL A 465 -51.04 12.27 -52.23
CA VAL A 465 -50.39 12.36 -53.55
C VAL A 465 -50.74 11.16 -54.36
N TYR A 466 -51.17 11.42 -55.59
CA TYR A 466 -51.55 10.43 -56.58
C TYR A 466 -50.72 10.58 -57.84
N THR A 467 -50.61 9.51 -58.60
CA THR A 467 -50.00 9.49 -59.92
C THR A 467 -51.02 8.89 -60.88
N ALA A 468 -51.44 9.69 -61.90
CA ALA A 468 -52.26 9.22 -63.02
C ALA A 468 -51.37 9.04 -64.21
N LYS A 469 -51.59 7.95 -64.95
CA LYS A 469 -50.95 7.66 -66.23
C LYS A 469 -52.06 7.70 -67.35
N GLY A 470 -51.82 8.48 -68.38
CA GLY A 470 -52.61 8.48 -69.59
C GLY A 470 -51.88 7.72 -70.71
N THR A 471 -52.59 6.83 -71.36
CA THR A 471 -52.12 6.08 -72.56
C THR A 471 -53.04 6.27 -73.75
N ARG A 472 -52.47 6.42 -74.95
CA ARG A 472 -53.24 6.59 -76.23
C ARG A 472 -52.42 6.02 -77.36
N ILE A 473 -53.04 5.23 -78.20
CA ILE A 473 -52.40 4.63 -79.39
C ILE A 473 -51.86 5.73 -80.31
N GLY A 474 -50.55 5.66 -80.65
CA GLY A 474 -49.88 6.65 -81.53
C GLY A 474 -49.45 7.94 -80.82
N TYR A 475 -49.51 7.96 -79.50
CA TYR A 475 -49.07 9.08 -78.67
C TYR A 475 -48.15 8.60 -77.51
N ARG A 476 -47.26 9.46 -77.09
CA ARG A 476 -46.43 9.22 -75.92
C ARG A 476 -47.30 9.22 -74.69
N ASP A 477 -47.06 8.23 -73.80
CA ASP A 477 -47.70 8.17 -72.48
C ASP A 477 -47.45 9.43 -71.68
N THR A 478 -48.47 9.91 -71.01
CA THR A 478 -48.36 11.04 -70.08
C THR A 478 -48.50 10.56 -68.65
N THR A 479 -47.71 11.16 -67.72
CA THR A 479 -47.81 10.90 -66.28
C THR A 479 -48.04 12.23 -65.57
N LEU A 480 -49.11 12.28 -64.80
CA LEU A 480 -49.42 13.43 -63.93
C LEU A 480 -49.33 13.01 -62.46
N ARG A 481 -48.44 13.67 -61.71
CA ARG A 481 -48.43 13.60 -60.24
C ARG A 481 -49.23 14.76 -59.68
N PHE A 482 -50.25 14.50 -58.90
CA PHE A 482 -51.13 15.52 -58.32
C PHE A 482 -51.40 15.25 -56.86
N LYS A 483 -51.67 16.32 -56.09
CA LYS A 483 -51.99 16.27 -54.66
C LYS A 483 -53.47 16.60 -54.48
N VAL A 484 -54.20 15.74 -53.79
CA VAL A 484 -55.56 15.99 -53.32
C VAL A 484 -55.44 16.71 -51.95
N ASP A 485 -55.79 18.01 -51.96
CA ASP A 485 -55.66 18.89 -50.79
C ASP A 485 -57.00 18.92 -50.02
N PRO A 486 -57.00 18.56 -48.71
CA PRO A 486 -58.22 18.58 -47.94
C PRO A 486 -58.81 19.99 -47.73
N ASN A 487 -58.04 21.03 -47.94
CA ASN A 487 -58.47 22.43 -47.76
C ASN A 487 -59.08 23.04 -49.01
N GLN A 488 -59.12 22.28 -50.13
CA GLN A 488 -59.71 22.76 -51.40
C GLN A 488 -61.03 22.03 -51.65
N SER A 489 -62.11 22.81 -51.77
CA SER A 489 -63.49 22.27 -52.04
C SER A 489 -63.67 21.70 -53.43
N GLU A 490 -63.02 22.28 -54.42
CA GLU A 490 -63.09 21.82 -55.85
C GLU A 490 -61.67 21.64 -56.40
N GLN A 491 -61.34 20.44 -56.78
CA GLN A 491 -60.04 20.08 -57.37
C GLN A 491 -60.27 19.41 -58.75
N SER A 492 -59.56 19.93 -59.69
CA SER A 492 -59.63 19.34 -61.07
C SER A 492 -58.22 19.16 -61.62
N PHE A 493 -57.96 18.01 -62.24
CA PHE A 493 -56.69 17.69 -62.88
C PHE A 493 -56.91 17.14 -64.25
N THR A 494 -56.04 17.52 -65.22
CA THR A 494 -56.16 17.13 -66.62
C THR A 494 -55.09 16.14 -67.02
N VAL A 495 -55.48 14.99 -67.59
CA VAL A 495 -54.56 13.94 -68.06
C VAL A 495 -54.87 13.65 -69.57
N ILE A 496 -54.01 14.15 -70.44
CA ILE A 496 -54.19 14.05 -71.93
C ILE A 496 -52.83 13.72 -72.53
N CYS A 497 -52.77 12.72 -73.40
CA CYS A 497 -51.60 12.45 -74.25
C CYS A 497 -51.56 13.45 -75.43
N ARG A 498 -50.60 14.36 -75.47
CA ARG A 498 -50.49 15.45 -76.45
C ARG A 498 -49.40 15.21 -77.48
N GLU A 499 -48.35 14.51 -77.19
CA GLU A 499 -47.23 14.25 -78.09
C GLU A 499 -47.51 13.02 -78.94
N ARG A 500 -47.51 13.20 -80.27
CA ARG A 500 -47.67 12.11 -81.24
C ARG A 500 -46.32 11.42 -81.46
N ILE A 501 -46.29 10.07 -81.49
CA ILE A 501 -45.12 9.27 -81.78
C ILE A 501 -45.01 9.06 -83.28
#